data_ee4dc1d22096999c2eff68f940c321d9
#
_entry.id   ee4dc1d22096999c2eff68f940c321d9
#
_cell.length_a   1.000
_cell.length_b   1.000
_cell.length_c   1.000
_cell.angle_alpha   90.00
_cell.angle_beta   90.00
_cell.angle_gamma   90.00
#
_symmetry.space_group_name_H-M   'P 1'
#
loop_
_entity.id
_entity.type
_entity.pdbx_description
1 polymer ?
#
loop_
_entity_poly.entity_id
_entity_poly.type
_entity_poly.pdbx_seq_one_letter_code
_entity_poly.pdbx_strand_id
1 'polypeptide(L)'
;MNHHALIEQIVVEVLKRLDKSDKQHLDVKPKLLIVKESAAIDPIQIEKLETSWTLVYSDDQKENLPKDIQGILFAEAKQDLLVKGALGITDTLESFLLAEALLEGISVSLIPSVTLGNVLLSSNQKKLVNSKYAAHLIAYKNTLEGFGVKIQSFEGFLQSGLNRHSLSFTERVLTQRHVKLVEEEKITVSPKTIITPLARDTARELGKEICVIDVEGADVL
;
A
#
# COMPACT_ATOMS: atom_id res chain seq x y z
N MET A 1 21.32 -49.76 -7.74
CA MET A 1 21.33 -48.29 -7.57
C MET A 1 20.23 -47.92 -6.60
N ASN A 2 20.57 -47.22 -5.52
CA ASN A 2 19.63 -46.98 -4.40
C ASN A 2 18.72 -45.80 -4.74
N HIS A 3 17.52 -46.07 -5.24
CA HIS A 3 16.53 -45.04 -5.58
C HIS A 3 16.20 -44.11 -4.38
N HIS A 4 16.34 -44.61 -3.15
CA HIS A 4 16.09 -43.83 -1.94
C HIS A 4 17.13 -42.70 -1.76
N ALA A 5 18.41 -42.99 -1.99
CA ALA A 5 19.49 -41.98 -1.90
C ALA A 5 19.35 -40.89 -2.97
N LEU A 6 18.85 -41.21 -4.15
CA LEU A 6 18.62 -40.27 -5.23
C LEU A 6 17.41 -39.33 -4.89
N ILE A 7 16.36 -39.90 -4.32
CA ILE A 7 15.19 -39.12 -3.87
C ILE A 7 15.60 -38.17 -2.75
N GLU A 8 16.36 -38.60 -1.76
CA GLU A 8 16.87 -37.73 -0.68
C GLU A 8 17.73 -36.59 -1.22
N GLN A 9 18.63 -36.87 -2.17
CA GLN A 9 19.45 -35.83 -2.80
C GLN A 9 18.60 -34.80 -3.55
N ILE A 10 17.57 -35.23 -4.30
CA ILE A 10 16.69 -34.34 -5.03
C ILE A 10 15.88 -33.49 -4.04
N VAL A 11 15.36 -34.07 -2.97
CA VAL A 11 14.59 -33.33 -1.94
C VAL A 11 15.47 -32.29 -1.25
N VAL A 12 16.71 -32.65 -0.87
CA VAL A 12 17.65 -31.69 -0.25
C VAL A 12 18.01 -30.56 -1.21
N GLU A 13 18.23 -30.86 -2.49
CA GLU A 13 18.57 -29.84 -3.50
C GLU A 13 17.36 -28.92 -3.79
N VAL A 14 16.15 -29.46 -3.86
CA VAL A 14 14.91 -28.67 -4.01
C VAL A 14 14.69 -27.79 -2.79
N LEU A 15 14.86 -28.30 -1.58
CA LEU A 15 14.76 -27.51 -0.35
C LEU A 15 15.80 -26.40 -0.30
N LYS A 16 17.06 -26.67 -0.69
CA LYS A 16 18.10 -25.64 -0.77
C LYS A 16 17.81 -24.56 -1.80
N ARG A 17 17.18 -24.91 -2.93
CA ARG A 17 16.77 -23.94 -3.95
C ARG A 17 15.58 -23.11 -3.49
N LEU A 18 14.61 -23.71 -2.81
CA LEU A 18 13.49 -23.01 -2.19
C LEU A 18 13.97 -22.05 -1.09
N ASP A 19 14.88 -22.49 -0.21
CA ASP A 19 15.46 -21.62 0.83
C ASP A 19 16.28 -20.45 0.27
N LYS A 20 16.97 -20.64 -0.87
CA LYS A 20 17.69 -19.55 -1.54
C LYS A 20 16.73 -18.58 -2.23
N SER A 21 15.68 -19.08 -2.87
CA SER A 21 14.64 -18.25 -3.48
C SER A 21 13.90 -17.43 -2.44
N ASP A 22 13.57 -18.04 -1.31
CA ASP A 22 12.86 -17.38 -0.21
C ASP A 22 13.71 -16.34 0.52
N LYS A 23 15.02 -16.56 0.67
CA LYS A 23 15.93 -15.57 1.27
C LYS A 23 16.16 -14.34 0.38
N GLN A 24 16.04 -14.47 -0.94
CA GLN A 24 16.12 -13.33 -1.86
C GLN A 24 14.84 -12.49 -1.89
N HIS A 25 13.68 -13.04 -1.51
CA HIS A 25 12.41 -12.30 -1.45
C HIS A 25 12.13 -11.62 -0.09
N LEU A 26 12.89 -11.95 0.98
CA LEU A 26 12.60 -11.46 2.34
C LEU A 26 13.25 -10.12 2.69
N ASP A 27 14.18 -9.59 1.88
CA ASP A 27 14.90 -8.35 2.17
C ASP A 27 14.70 -7.21 1.14
N VAL A 28 13.89 -7.41 0.12
CA VAL A 28 13.65 -6.34 -0.86
C VAL A 28 12.44 -5.53 -0.42
N LYS A 29 12.71 -4.37 0.17
CA LYS A 29 11.65 -3.40 0.49
C LYS A 29 10.88 -3.03 -0.79
N PRO A 30 9.54 -2.92 -0.72
CA PRO A 30 8.74 -2.49 -1.85
C PRO A 30 9.17 -1.10 -2.33
N LYS A 31 9.08 -0.84 -3.63
CA LYS A 31 9.42 0.46 -4.21
C LYS A 31 8.23 1.42 -4.14
N LEU A 32 8.47 2.60 -3.59
CA LEU A 32 7.52 3.71 -3.51
C LEU A 32 7.99 4.84 -4.41
N LEU A 33 7.20 5.19 -5.41
CA LEU A 33 7.44 6.39 -6.20
C LEU A 33 6.94 7.61 -5.43
N ILE A 34 7.82 8.57 -5.20
CA ILE A 34 7.48 9.85 -4.61
C ILE A 34 7.36 10.87 -5.72
N VAL A 35 6.16 11.36 -5.93
CA VAL A 35 5.86 12.46 -6.85
C VAL A 35 5.77 13.74 -6.04
N LYS A 36 6.59 14.71 -6.41
CA LYS A 36 6.82 15.90 -5.62
C LYS A 36 6.76 17.13 -6.50
N GLU A 37 5.93 18.08 -6.13
CA GLU A 37 6.01 19.45 -6.61
C GLU A 37 6.99 20.24 -5.71
N SER A 38 8.16 20.60 -6.20
CA SER A 38 9.21 21.51 -5.68
C SER A 38 9.48 21.71 -4.16
N ALA A 39 8.67 21.27 -3.23
CA ALA A 39 8.94 21.39 -1.80
C ALA A 39 9.69 20.18 -1.23
N ALA A 40 10.69 20.40 -0.41
CA ALA A 40 11.43 19.30 0.18
C ALA A 40 10.58 18.57 1.23
N ILE A 41 10.36 17.26 1.04
CA ILE A 41 9.90 16.42 2.14
C ILE A 41 10.94 16.54 3.27
N ASP A 42 10.45 16.73 4.49
CA ASP A 42 11.33 16.84 5.66
C ASP A 42 12.26 15.60 5.72
N PRO A 43 13.57 15.77 5.92
CA PRO A 43 14.51 14.65 6.06
C PRO A 43 14.05 13.58 7.07
N ILE A 44 13.41 14.01 8.17
CA ILE A 44 12.85 13.09 9.17
C ILE A 44 11.72 12.24 8.57
N GLN A 45 10.93 12.80 7.66
CA GLN A 45 9.87 12.07 6.97
C GLN A 45 10.45 11.07 5.97
N ILE A 46 11.52 11.43 5.28
CA ILE A 46 12.24 10.55 4.36
C ILE A 46 12.79 9.34 5.12
N GLU A 47 13.49 9.57 6.23
CA GLU A 47 14.04 8.49 7.06
C GLU A 47 12.95 7.50 7.52
N LYS A 48 11.80 8.01 7.93
CA LYS A 48 10.65 7.16 8.30
C LYS A 48 10.12 6.34 7.12
N LEU A 49 10.08 6.89 5.92
CA LEU A 49 9.66 6.16 4.72
C LEU A 49 10.66 5.07 4.35
N GLU A 50 11.95 5.36 4.45
CA GLU A 50 13.03 4.43 4.14
C GLU A 50 13.09 3.22 5.07
N THR A 51 12.47 3.27 6.25
CA THR A 51 12.33 2.09 7.11
C THR A 51 11.56 0.96 6.44
N SER A 52 10.51 1.30 5.66
CA SER A 52 9.56 0.35 5.07
C SER A 52 9.59 0.28 3.55
N TRP A 53 10.20 1.26 2.88
CA TRP A 53 10.16 1.41 1.43
C TRP A 53 11.54 1.68 0.83
N THR A 54 11.76 1.23 -0.40
CA THR A 54 12.81 1.75 -1.28
C THR A 54 12.23 2.92 -2.05
N LEU A 55 12.75 4.13 -1.79
CA LEU A 55 12.23 5.35 -2.39
C LEU A 55 12.76 5.54 -3.81
N VAL A 56 11.86 5.87 -4.72
CA VAL A 56 12.15 6.30 -6.08
C VAL A 56 11.52 7.67 -6.27
N TYR A 57 12.23 8.61 -6.86
CA TYR A 57 11.71 9.96 -7.09
C TYR A 57 11.29 10.11 -8.55
N SER A 58 10.19 10.84 -8.78
CA SER A 58 9.81 11.23 -10.13
C SER A 58 10.88 12.15 -10.73
N ASP A 59 11.20 11.90 -11.98
CA ASP A 59 12.11 12.73 -12.78
C ASP A 59 11.25 13.49 -13.80
N ASP A 60 11.34 14.82 -13.82
CA ASP A 60 10.56 15.69 -14.69
C ASP A 60 10.75 15.39 -16.20
N GLN A 61 11.77 14.61 -16.54
CA GLN A 61 12.08 14.22 -17.92
C GLN A 61 11.51 12.84 -18.32
N LYS A 62 10.94 12.09 -17.35
CA LYS A 62 10.39 10.76 -17.62
C LYS A 62 8.88 10.73 -17.42
N GLU A 63 8.16 10.70 -18.52
CA GLU A 63 6.70 10.59 -18.57
C GLU A 63 6.18 9.16 -18.26
N ASN A 64 7.03 8.20 -17.90
CA ASN A 64 6.61 6.83 -17.66
C ASN A 64 6.80 6.42 -16.21
N LEU A 65 5.86 5.62 -15.71
CA LEU A 65 5.99 4.98 -14.41
C LEU A 65 7.23 4.07 -14.38
N PRO A 66 8.07 4.15 -13.34
CA PRO A 66 9.16 3.19 -13.16
C PRO A 66 8.60 1.78 -13.02
N LYS A 67 9.31 0.81 -13.59
CA LYS A 67 8.95 -0.61 -13.45
C LYS A 67 9.09 -1.06 -11.99
N ASP A 68 8.25 -2.00 -11.59
CA ASP A 68 8.27 -2.66 -10.27
C ASP A 68 7.96 -1.75 -9.07
N ILE A 69 7.22 -0.65 -9.27
CA ILE A 69 6.69 0.14 -8.15
C ILE A 69 5.43 -0.53 -7.58
N GLN A 70 5.32 -0.54 -6.26
CA GLN A 70 4.16 -1.08 -5.55
C GLN A 70 3.24 0.02 -5.01
N GLY A 71 3.69 1.26 -5.06
CA GLY A 71 2.88 2.40 -4.63
C GLY A 71 3.40 3.73 -5.12
N ILE A 72 2.53 4.71 -5.17
CA ILE A 72 2.84 6.10 -5.48
C ILE A 72 2.37 6.98 -4.33
N LEU A 73 3.22 7.91 -3.94
CA LEU A 73 2.95 8.93 -2.95
C LEU A 73 3.04 10.32 -3.58
N PHE A 74 1.92 11.02 -3.66
CA PHE A 74 1.88 12.43 -4.00
C PHE A 74 2.02 13.24 -2.71
N ALA A 75 3.20 13.81 -2.48
CA ALA A 75 3.48 14.63 -1.31
C ALA A 75 3.11 16.08 -1.59
N GLU A 76 2.42 16.73 -0.64
CA GLU A 76 1.94 18.11 -0.74
C GLU A 76 1.02 18.38 -1.94
N ALA A 77 0.15 17.42 -2.23
CA ALA A 77 -0.80 17.54 -3.33
C ALA A 77 -1.65 18.82 -3.22
N LYS A 78 -1.67 19.60 -4.26
CA LYS A 78 -2.46 20.83 -4.37
C LYS A 78 -3.86 20.55 -4.91
N GLN A 79 -4.70 21.58 -4.87
CA GLN A 79 -6.08 21.49 -5.33
C GLN A 79 -6.21 21.10 -6.80
N ASP A 80 -5.29 21.55 -7.65
CA ASP A 80 -5.34 21.24 -9.08
C ASP A 80 -5.16 19.73 -9.33
N LEU A 81 -4.25 19.05 -8.65
CA LEU A 81 -4.10 17.60 -8.74
C LEU A 81 -5.38 16.88 -8.28
N LEU A 82 -6.00 17.33 -7.18
CA LEU A 82 -7.27 16.78 -6.70
C LEU A 82 -8.36 16.87 -7.77
N VAL A 83 -8.53 18.07 -8.36
CA VAL A 83 -9.57 18.33 -9.35
C VAL A 83 -9.28 17.60 -10.66
N LYS A 84 -8.05 17.72 -11.18
CA LYS A 84 -7.63 17.06 -12.41
C LYS A 84 -7.76 15.55 -12.32
N GLY A 85 -7.28 14.96 -11.23
CA GLY A 85 -7.38 13.52 -11.00
C GLY A 85 -8.82 13.03 -10.95
N ALA A 86 -9.71 13.76 -10.26
CA ALA A 86 -11.13 13.41 -10.19
C ALA A 86 -11.87 13.54 -11.52
N LEU A 87 -11.41 14.43 -12.39
CA LEU A 87 -11.98 14.66 -13.74
C LEU A 87 -11.26 13.87 -14.86
N GLY A 88 -10.18 13.14 -14.53
CA GLY A 88 -9.40 12.42 -15.54
C GLY A 88 -8.60 13.33 -16.47
N ILE A 89 -8.19 14.52 -16.03
CA ILE A 89 -7.38 15.47 -16.82
C ILE A 89 -5.90 15.14 -16.57
N THR A 90 -5.13 14.93 -17.64
CA THR A 90 -3.74 14.46 -17.61
C THR A 90 -2.77 15.43 -18.30
N ASP A 91 -2.91 16.72 -18.01
CA ASP A 91 -2.16 17.80 -18.64
C ASP A 91 -0.90 18.22 -17.86
N THR A 92 -0.68 17.65 -16.69
CA THR A 92 0.55 17.81 -15.89
C THR A 92 1.17 16.44 -15.59
N LEU A 93 2.46 16.42 -15.28
CA LEU A 93 3.16 15.18 -14.94
C LEU A 93 2.48 14.44 -13.78
N GLU A 94 2.08 15.16 -12.72
CA GLU A 94 1.43 14.59 -11.55
C GLU A 94 0.07 13.97 -11.93
N SER A 95 -0.75 14.69 -12.69
CA SER A 95 -2.06 14.19 -13.10
C SER A 95 -1.96 13.03 -14.09
N PHE A 96 -0.93 13.03 -14.95
CA PHE A 96 -0.61 11.92 -15.84
C PHE A 96 -0.19 10.67 -15.04
N LEU A 97 0.78 10.81 -14.11
CA LEU A 97 1.24 9.70 -13.27
C LEU A 97 0.12 9.14 -12.39
N LEU A 98 -0.79 10.00 -11.91
CA LEU A 98 -1.97 9.57 -11.16
C LEU A 98 -2.89 8.69 -12.02
N ALA A 99 -3.18 9.12 -13.24
CA ALA A 99 -4.03 8.38 -14.16
C ALA A 99 -3.42 7.03 -14.55
N GLU A 100 -2.13 7.00 -14.93
CA GLU A 100 -1.40 5.79 -15.26
C GLU A 100 -1.39 4.80 -14.08
N ALA A 101 -1.13 5.29 -12.86
CA ALA A 101 -1.15 4.45 -11.67
C ALA A 101 -2.51 3.81 -11.41
N LEU A 102 -3.59 4.56 -11.60
CA LEU A 102 -4.95 4.04 -11.44
C LEU A 102 -5.28 3.00 -12.53
N LEU A 103 -4.85 3.22 -13.77
CA LEU A 103 -5.05 2.27 -14.87
C LEU A 103 -4.26 0.97 -14.66
N GLU A 104 -3.06 1.05 -14.10
CA GLU A 104 -2.22 -0.11 -13.78
C GLU A 104 -2.59 -0.79 -12.45
N GLY A 105 -3.54 -0.24 -11.69
CA GLY A 105 -3.96 -0.76 -10.39
C GLY A 105 -2.90 -0.60 -9.29
N ILE A 106 -1.97 0.35 -9.45
CA ILE A 106 -0.94 0.66 -8.46
C ILE A 106 -1.56 1.43 -7.30
N SER A 107 -1.18 1.08 -6.08
CA SER A 107 -1.69 1.76 -4.87
C SER A 107 -1.27 3.23 -4.84
N VAL A 108 -2.24 4.14 -4.80
CA VAL A 108 -2.01 5.59 -4.79
C VAL A 108 -2.36 6.18 -3.44
N SER A 109 -1.43 6.99 -2.90
CA SER A 109 -1.67 7.80 -1.70
C SER A 109 -1.40 9.27 -2.01
N LEU A 110 -2.31 10.14 -1.55
CA LEU A 110 -2.25 11.57 -1.75
C LEU A 110 -2.23 12.25 -0.37
N ILE A 111 -1.14 12.96 -0.09
CA ILE A 111 -1.02 13.81 1.10
C ILE A 111 -1.32 15.23 0.66
N PRO A 112 -2.46 15.80 1.08
CA PRO A 112 -2.81 17.15 0.68
C PRO A 112 -1.87 18.19 1.31
N SER A 113 -1.64 19.30 0.61
CA SER A 113 -0.97 20.48 1.17
C SER A 113 -1.72 20.96 2.43
N VAL A 114 -1.06 21.73 3.28
CA VAL A 114 -1.66 22.23 4.54
C VAL A 114 -3.00 22.90 4.31
N THR A 115 -3.10 23.77 3.31
CA THR A 115 -4.34 24.49 2.98
C THR A 115 -5.46 23.55 2.55
N LEU A 116 -5.15 22.60 1.66
CA LEU A 116 -6.12 21.62 1.18
C LEU A 116 -6.47 20.61 2.28
N GLY A 117 -5.52 20.19 3.09
CA GLY A 117 -5.69 19.28 4.21
C GLY A 117 -6.67 19.82 5.26
N ASN A 118 -6.63 21.13 5.52
CA ASN A 118 -7.59 21.79 6.41
C ASN A 118 -9.04 21.69 5.90
N VAL A 119 -9.24 21.58 4.59
CA VAL A 119 -10.58 21.40 3.99
C VAL A 119 -10.97 19.92 3.97
N LEU A 120 -10.05 19.02 3.56
CA LEU A 120 -10.38 17.64 3.28
C LEU A 120 -10.32 16.71 4.50
N LEU A 121 -9.45 17.01 5.50
CA LEU A 121 -9.16 16.13 6.63
C LEU A 121 -9.67 16.67 7.97
N SER A 122 -10.07 17.96 8.06
CA SER A 122 -10.55 18.53 9.30
C SER A 122 -11.98 18.12 9.62
N SER A 123 -12.20 17.64 10.83
CA SER A 123 -13.54 17.37 11.38
C SER A 123 -14.38 18.65 11.59
N ASN A 124 -13.74 19.83 11.60
CA ASN A 124 -14.35 21.13 11.91
C ASN A 124 -14.62 21.98 10.65
N GLN A 125 -15.51 21.51 9.78
CA GLN A 125 -15.92 22.23 8.56
C GLN A 125 -16.64 23.58 8.86
N LYS A 126 -17.06 23.82 10.10
CA LYS A 126 -17.83 25.03 10.51
C LYS A 126 -17.06 26.36 10.44
N LYS A 127 -15.73 26.34 10.25
CA LYS A 127 -14.87 27.54 10.16
C LYS A 127 -14.51 27.97 8.73
N LEU A 128 -14.95 27.24 7.71
CA LEU A 128 -14.61 27.59 6.33
C LEU A 128 -15.47 28.72 5.83
N VAL A 129 -14.83 29.80 5.37
CA VAL A 129 -15.48 31.03 4.88
C VAL A 129 -16.44 30.76 3.72
N ASN A 130 -16.11 29.76 2.85
CA ASN A 130 -16.98 29.35 1.76
C ASN A 130 -17.29 27.85 1.86
N SER A 131 -18.35 27.52 2.58
CA SER A 131 -18.77 26.12 2.79
C SER A 131 -19.20 25.40 1.51
N LYS A 132 -19.76 26.11 0.51
CA LYS A 132 -20.16 25.54 -0.78
C LYS A 132 -18.94 25.11 -1.60
N TYR A 133 -17.90 25.95 -1.59
CA TYR A 133 -16.67 25.61 -2.28
C TYR A 133 -15.92 24.44 -1.60
N ALA A 134 -15.90 24.43 -0.28
CA ALA A 134 -15.35 23.31 0.48
C ALA A 134 -16.10 22.00 0.18
N ALA A 135 -17.42 22.01 0.16
CA ALA A 135 -18.23 20.85 -0.21
C ALA A 135 -17.92 20.35 -1.64
N HIS A 136 -17.66 21.27 -2.57
CA HIS A 136 -17.26 20.93 -3.93
C HIS A 136 -15.91 20.19 -3.97
N LEU A 137 -14.92 20.66 -3.20
CA LEU A 137 -13.62 19.97 -3.08
C LEU A 137 -13.75 18.59 -2.42
N ILE A 138 -14.62 18.46 -1.43
CA ILE A 138 -14.92 17.19 -0.78
C ILE A 138 -15.57 16.21 -1.77
N ALA A 139 -16.41 16.68 -2.68
CA ALA A 139 -16.97 15.83 -3.73
C ALA A 139 -15.87 15.23 -4.63
N TYR A 140 -14.88 16.02 -5.03
CA TYR A 140 -13.72 15.50 -5.78
C TYR A 140 -12.89 14.51 -4.97
N LYS A 141 -12.69 14.78 -3.66
CA LYS A 141 -12.05 13.80 -2.76
C LYS A 141 -12.79 12.47 -2.81
N ASN A 142 -14.11 12.47 -2.59
CA ASN A 142 -14.91 11.25 -2.59
C ASN A 142 -14.84 10.50 -3.93
N THR A 143 -14.77 11.23 -5.06
CA THR A 143 -14.59 10.64 -6.38
C THR A 143 -13.26 9.91 -6.48
N LEU A 144 -12.15 10.53 -6.06
CA LEU A 144 -10.83 9.89 -6.06
C LEU A 144 -10.74 8.70 -5.10
N GLU A 145 -11.36 8.80 -3.92
CA GLU A 145 -11.46 7.67 -2.99
C GLU A 145 -12.26 6.51 -3.60
N GLY A 146 -13.30 6.81 -4.37
CA GLY A 146 -14.04 5.84 -5.16
C GLY A 146 -13.20 5.14 -6.24
N PHE A 147 -12.16 5.79 -6.75
CA PHE A 147 -11.18 5.18 -7.66
C PHE A 147 -10.07 4.40 -6.92
N GLY A 148 -10.08 4.38 -5.59
CA GLY A 148 -9.09 3.68 -4.77
C GLY A 148 -7.91 4.54 -4.30
N VAL A 149 -7.92 5.86 -4.56
CA VAL A 149 -6.90 6.78 -4.04
C VAL A 149 -7.09 6.97 -2.54
N LYS A 150 -6.04 6.83 -1.74
CA LYS A 150 -6.06 7.12 -0.31
C LYS A 150 -5.66 8.57 -0.07
N ILE A 151 -6.58 9.39 0.46
CA ILE A 151 -6.32 10.79 0.80
C ILE A 151 -6.22 10.90 2.32
N GLN A 152 -5.00 11.16 2.83
CA GLN A 152 -4.71 11.08 4.25
C GLN A 152 -3.56 12.00 4.66
N SER A 153 -3.34 12.16 5.98
CA SER A 153 -2.14 12.85 6.50
C SER A 153 -0.89 11.99 6.31
N PHE A 154 0.28 12.62 6.46
CA PHE A 154 1.55 11.88 6.39
C PHE A 154 1.63 10.81 7.49
N GLU A 155 1.21 11.14 8.71
CA GLU A 155 1.15 10.19 9.82
C GLU A 155 0.20 9.01 9.51
N GLY A 156 -0.95 9.29 8.92
CA GLY A 156 -1.89 8.26 8.47
C GLY A 156 -1.27 7.33 7.42
N PHE A 157 -0.49 7.89 6.48
CA PHE A 157 0.24 7.11 5.50
C PHE A 157 1.30 6.21 6.15
N LEU A 158 2.09 6.73 7.09
CA LEU A 158 3.08 5.94 7.83
C LEU A 158 2.42 4.78 8.60
N GLN A 159 1.33 5.06 9.31
CA GLN A 159 0.59 4.02 10.04
C GLN A 159 0.00 2.97 9.11
N SER A 160 -0.58 3.38 7.98
CA SER A 160 -1.09 2.46 6.98
C SER A 160 0.01 1.69 6.26
N GLY A 161 1.21 2.24 6.15
CA GLY A 161 2.42 1.60 5.60
C GLY A 161 3.01 0.59 6.58
N LEU A 162 3.03 0.90 7.87
CA LEU A 162 3.43 -0.01 8.94
C LEU A 162 2.42 -1.17 9.08
N ASN A 163 1.13 -0.89 8.95
CA ASN A 163 0.06 -1.90 8.93
C ASN A 163 0.02 -2.75 7.64
N ARG A 164 0.88 -2.49 6.64
CA ARG A 164 1.13 -3.44 5.56
C ARG A 164 1.95 -4.65 6.04
N HIS A 165 2.60 -4.57 7.20
CA HIS A 165 3.07 -5.72 7.96
C HIS A 165 1.94 -6.38 8.78
N SER A 166 0.83 -5.71 9.08
CA SER A 166 -0.43 -6.38 9.38
C SER A 166 -1.02 -6.81 8.04
N LEU A 167 -0.56 -7.94 7.59
CA LEU A 167 -0.91 -8.60 6.37
C LEU A 167 -2.44 -8.71 6.26
N SER A 168 -3.07 -7.83 5.45
CA SER A 168 -4.11 -8.36 4.60
C SER A 168 -3.39 -9.32 3.67
N PHE A 169 -3.32 -10.59 4.05
CA PHE A 169 -2.56 -11.63 3.38
C PHE A 169 -3.15 -11.81 1.99
N THR A 170 -2.56 -11.17 0.99
CA THR A 170 -3.00 -11.23 -0.41
C THR A 170 -2.48 -12.48 -1.12
N GLU A 171 -1.61 -13.26 -0.46
CA GLU A 171 -1.16 -14.52 -1.03
C GLU A 171 -2.26 -15.58 -0.96
N ARG A 172 -2.27 -16.45 -1.95
CA ARG A 172 -3.26 -17.53 -2.05
C ARG A 172 -3.19 -18.56 -0.93
N VAL A 173 -2.06 -18.65 -0.20
CA VAL A 173 -1.81 -19.70 0.79
C VAL A 173 -1.14 -19.14 2.04
N LEU A 174 -1.83 -19.18 3.18
CA LEU A 174 -1.27 -18.87 4.50
C LEU A 174 -0.50 -20.11 5.04
N THR A 175 0.80 -19.97 5.28
CA THR A 175 1.66 -21.04 5.79
C THR A 175 2.11 -20.77 7.24
N GLN A 176 2.66 -21.79 7.92
CA GLN A 176 3.25 -21.65 9.27
C GLN A 176 4.25 -20.50 9.36
N ARG A 177 5.09 -20.34 8.33
CA ARG A 177 6.11 -19.29 8.28
C ARG A 177 5.49 -17.91 8.34
N HIS A 178 4.42 -17.69 7.60
CA HIS A 178 3.71 -16.41 7.59
C HIS A 178 3.14 -16.09 8.98
N VAL A 179 2.57 -17.08 9.67
CA VAL A 179 2.05 -16.91 11.04
C VAL A 179 3.14 -16.54 12.04
N LYS A 180 4.36 -17.09 11.90
CA LYS A 180 5.50 -16.77 12.76
C LYS A 180 6.07 -15.37 12.53
N LEU A 181 5.98 -14.83 11.32
CA LEU A 181 6.49 -13.52 10.95
C LEU A 181 5.56 -12.37 11.34
N VAL A 182 4.27 -12.64 11.49
CA VAL A 182 3.30 -11.63 11.96
C VAL A 182 3.49 -11.44 13.46
N GLU A 183 3.78 -10.24 13.91
CA GLU A 183 3.90 -9.91 15.34
C GLU A 183 2.54 -9.69 16.01
N GLU A 184 1.51 -9.42 15.24
CA GLU A 184 0.16 -9.11 15.73
C GLU A 184 -0.61 -10.35 16.17
N GLU A 185 -1.52 -10.17 17.15
CA GLU A 185 -2.42 -11.22 17.64
C GLU A 185 -3.51 -11.60 16.63
N LYS A 186 -3.81 -10.72 15.64
CA LYS A 186 -4.83 -10.96 14.62
C LYS A 186 -4.24 -10.96 13.22
N ILE A 187 -4.42 -12.07 12.51
CA ILE A 187 -4.00 -12.26 11.12
C ILE A 187 -5.24 -12.19 10.23
N THR A 188 -5.35 -11.14 9.43
CA THR A 188 -6.48 -10.95 8.51
C THR A 188 -6.18 -11.58 7.17
N VAL A 189 -7.07 -12.43 6.67
CA VAL A 189 -6.94 -13.12 5.37
C VAL A 189 -8.17 -12.91 4.50
N SER A 190 -7.96 -12.95 3.18
CA SER A 190 -9.06 -12.95 2.20
C SER A 190 -9.85 -14.28 2.25
N PRO A 191 -11.15 -14.29 1.93
CA PRO A 191 -11.95 -15.51 1.83
C PRO A 191 -11.40 -16.54 0.82
N LYS A 192 -10.63 -16.08 -0.15
CA LYS A 192 -9.97 -16.90 -1.18
C LYS A 192 -8.62 -17.48 -0.73
N THR A 193 -8.13 -17.12 0.46
CA THR A 193 -6.84 -17.59 0.99
C THR A 193 -6.96 -19.00 1.55
N ILE A 194 -6.13 -19.90 1.10
CA ILE A 194 -6.02 -21.27 1.63
C ILE A 194 -5.17 -21.22 2.91
N ILE A 195 -5.76 -21.57 4.04
CA ILE A 195 -5.05 -21.65 5.32
C ILE A 195 -4.56 -23.09 5.49
N THR A 196 -3.22 -23.29 5.53
CA THR A 196 -2.67 -24.64 5.76
C THR A 196 -2.97 -25.11 7.18
N PRO A 197 -3.16 -26.45 7.42
CA PRO A 197 -3.34 -26.99 8.76
C PRO A 197 -2.24 -26.53 9.73
N LEU A 198 -0.99 -26.57 9.29
CA LEU A 198 0.16 -26.16 10.09
C LEU A 198 0.16 -24.66 10.45
N ALA A 199 -0.34 -23.81 9.57
CA ALA A 199 -0.52 -22.37 9.86
C ALA A 199 -1.57 -22.16 10.98
N ARG A 200 -2.67 -22.92 10.94
CA ARG A 200 -3.72 -22.84 11.94
C ARG A 200 -3.25 -23.32 13.31
N ASP A 201 -2.49 -24.41 13.35
CA ASP A 201 -1.92 -24.96 14.60
C ASP A 201 -0.91 -23.98 15.19
N THR A 202 0.00 -23.43 14.38
CA THR A 202 0.98 -22.43 14.81
C THR A 202 0.31 -21.15 15.30
N ALA A 203 -0.75 -20.67 14.65
CA ALA A 203 -1.50 -19.51 15.12
C ALA A 203 -2.06 -19.76 16.52
N ARG A 204 -2.65 -20.95 16.75
CA ARG A 204 -3.17 -21.34 18.06
C ARG A 204 -2.07 -21.44 19.12
N GLU A 205 -0.91 -22.04 18.78
CA GLU A 205 0.24 -22.13 19.68
C GLU A 205 0.80 -20.76 20.09
N LEU A 206 0.78 -19.79 19.18
CA LEU A 206 1.26 -18.42 19.40
C LEU A 206 0.18 -17.47 19.93
N GLY A 207 -1.03 -17.96 20.23
CA GLY A 207 -2.15 -17.14 20.72
C GLY A 207 -2.70 -16.16 19.69
N LYS A 208 -2.51 -16.43 18.39
CA LYS A 208 -2.94 -15.56 17.28
C LYS A 208 -4.27 -16.01 16.70
N GLU A 209 -5.11 -15.05 16.37
CA GLU A 209 -6.42 -15.28 15.75
C GLU A 209 -6.36 -15.04 14.23
N ILE A 210 -6.82 -16.01 13.43
CA ILE A 210 -6.93 -15.85 11.98
C ILE A 210 -8.36 -15.42 11.66
N CYS A 211 -8.50 -14.17 11.17
CA CYS A 211 -9.78 -13.57 10.80
C CYS A 211 -9.93 -13.53 9.28
N VAL A 212 -11.03 -14.10 8.76
CA VAL A 212 -11.39 -13.99 7.34
C VAL A 212 -12.28 -12.76 7.19
N ILE A 213 -11.83 -11.76 6.40
CA ILE A 213 -12.62 -10.56 6.13
C ILE A 213 -13.01 -10.55 4.66
N ASP A 214 -14.31 -10.53 4.39
CA ASP A 214 -14.85 -10.20 3.07
C ASP A 214 -14.64 -8.70 2.81
N VAL A 215 -13.79 -8.38 1.83
CA VAL A 215 -13.56 -6.99 1.39
C VAL A 215 -14.69 -6.53 0.44
N GLU A 216 -15.64 -7.40 0.15
CA GLU A 216 -16.86 -7.10 -0.61
C GLU A 216 -18.05 -7.08 0.35
N GLY A 217 -18.28 -5.95 1.03
CA GLY A 217 -19.50 -5.87 1.84
C GLY A 217 -19.47 -4.85 2.96
N ALA A 218 -19.14 -3.64 2.66
CA ALA A 218 -19.70 -2.50 3.37
C ALA A 218 -20.83 -1.96 2.48
N ASP A 219 -22.05 -2.18 2.95
CA ASP A 219 -23.29 -1.50 2.71
C ASP A 219 -24.40 -2.34 2.05
N VAL A 220 -25.14 -3.03 2.92
CA VAL A 220 -26.59 -3.04 2.86
C VAL A 220 -27.11 -2.90 4.30
N LEU A 221 -27.41 -1.70 4.70
CA LEU A 221 -28.63 -1.22 5.39
C LEU A 221 -28.43 0.20 5.88
#